data_73739d56a8c9c842be3601d47a46558e
#
_entry.id   73739d56a8c9c842be3601d47a46558e
#
_cell.length_a   1.000
_cell.length_b   1.000
_cell.length_c   1.000
_cell.angle_alpha   90.00
_cell.angle_beta   90.00
_cell.angle_gamma   90.00
#
_symmetry.space_group_name_H-M   'P 1'
#
loop_
_entity.id
_entity.type
_entity.pdbx_description
1 polymer ?
#
loop_
_entity_poly.entity_id
_entity_poly.type
_entity_poly.pdbx_seq_one_letter_code
_entity_poly.pdbx_strand_id
1 'polypeptide(L)'
;MRPSDQTYNNSMNASSSVHSLSSQPPPPHLLHGHHQCIATLKGRNAYTSSLVLAGEFLVTGSSDKEIRLRSLSSLALDDETPSDDHDLVVAAGNGAVKALVSSSDNKLIISAHQDHKIRVWKMDHVSKFHQQITHLATLPTLSDRALKLLAPKSRIQVRRHKKCTWIHHVDSVSALALSTDEMLLYSVSWDRTLKVWRTTDFKCLESIANAHDDAINAIALSDDGLVYTASSDTRIRVWSRQESDSKTHSLVNTLEKHDSGVNALALTGDGMVLYSGGSDGSILVWRIEGGGRMAAVGALRGHSKSILCLDVVVELLFSGSADKTVRIWRGVGRSYYCLAVLEGHKGPVKCIAAAYDHNSSANTSNALTCLLYSGSLDCDIKVWKIFLPF
;
A
#
# COMPACT_ATOMS: atom_id res chain seq x y z
N MET A 1 -9.07 36.69 57.04
CA MET A 1 -9.77 36.30 55.82
C MET A 1 -8.80 35.43 55.03
N ARG A 2 -9.14 34.17 54.81
CA ARG A 2 -8.29 33.16 54.17
C ARG A 2 -8.43 33.21 52.66
N PRO A 3 -7.37 32.97 51.86
CA PRO A 3 -7.50 32.71 50.42
C PRO A 3 -7.86 31.22 50.20
N SER A 4 -8.76 31.00 49.27
CA SER A 4 -9.28 29.71 48.86
C SER A 4 -8.27 28.99 47.95
N ASP A 5 -7.98 27.74 48.30
CA ASP A 5 -7.24 26.77 47.53
C ASP A 5 -8.00 26.40 46.22
N GLN A 6 -7.43 26.74 45.09
CA GLN A 6 -7.81 26.15 43.80
C GLN A 6 -6.96 24.87 43.57
N THR A 7 -7.55 23.73 43.77
CA THR A 7 -7.03 22.43 43.34
C THR A 7 -7.07 22.35 41.82
N TYR A 8 -5.90 22.41 41.20
CA TYR A 8 -5.71 22.04 39.79
C TYR A 8 -5.81 20.51 39.69
N ASN A 9 -6.92 20.02 39.16
CA ASN A 9 -7.04 18.65 38.70
C ASN A 9 -6.20 18.46 37.43
N ASN A 10 -4.98 17.98 37.59
CA ASN A 10 -4.20 17.39 36.51
C ASN A 10 -4.82 16.04 36.16
N SER A 11 -5.76 16.02 35.20
CA SER A 11 -6.12 14.79 34.50
C SER A 11 -4.95 14.42 33.58
N MET A 12 -4.02 13.62 34.09
CA MET A 12 -3.07 12.89 33.25
C MET A 12 -3.88 11.95 32.38
N ASN A 13 -4.00 12.26 31.10
CA ASN A 13 -4.38 11.32 30.07
C ASN A 13 -3.32 10.22 30.05
N ALA A 14 -3.58 9.14 30.77
CA ALA A 14 -2.85 7.90 30.61
C ALA A 14 -3.14 7.39 29.18
N SER A 15 -2.22 7.61 28.25
CA SER A 15 -2.21 6.91 26.99
C SER A 15 -2.09 5.42 27.32
N SER A 16 -3.21 4.69 27.18
CA SER A 16 -3.20 3.23 27.36
C SER A 16 -2.34 2.65 26.25
N SER A 17 -1.08 2.36 26.55
CA SER A 17 -0.15 1.74 25.63
C SER A 17 -0.74 0.42 25.15
N VAL A 18 -0.89 0.29 23.81
CA VAL A 18 -1.40 -0.94 23.19
C VAL A 18 -0.45 -2.09 23.54
N HIS A 19 -0.99 -3.19 24.10
CA HIS A 19 -0.18 -4.33 24.52
C HIS A 19 0.51 -5.02 23.31
N SER A 20 1.68 -5.63 23.55
CA SER A 20 2.42 -6.35 22.50
C SER A 20 1.81 -7.74 22.27
N LEU A 21 1.54 -8.07 21.01
CA LEU A 21 1.08 -9.39 20.58
C LEU A 21 2.24 -10.32 20.21
N SER A 22 3.45 -9.80 20.02
CA SER A 22 4.63 -10.53 19.53
C SER A 22 5.71 -10.74 20.59
N SER A 23 5.32 -10.75 21.86
CA SER A 23 6.26 -10.90 22.99
C SER A 23 6.76 -12.32 23.23
N GLN A 24 6.10 -13.33 22.65
CA GLN A 24 6.48 -14.73 22.82
C GLN A 24 7.30 -15.24 21.63
N PRO A 25 8.30 -16.12 21.87
CA PRO A 25 8.98 -16.81 20.79
C PRO A 25 8.01 -17.76 20.06
N PRO A 26 8.21 -17.99 18.74
CA PRO A 26 7.37 -18.92 18.01
C PRO A 26 7.52 -20.36 18.55
N PRO A 27 6.42 -21.11 18.61
CA PRO A 27 6.47 -22.51 19.03
C PRO A 27 7.31 -23.36 18.05
N PRO A 28 7.92 -24.48 18.48
CA PRO A 28 8.89 -25.23 17.69
C PRO A 28 8.41 -25.65 16.31
N HIS A 29 7.12 -25.95 16.13
CA HIS A 29 6.55 -26.34 14.85
C HIS A 29 6.46 -25.19 13.83
N LEU A 30 6.55 -23.94 14.28
CA LEU A 30 6.60 -22.75 13.40
C LEU A 30 8.04 -22.31 13.08
N LEU A 31 9.05 -22.85 13.76
CA LEU A 31 10.46 -22.46 13.60
C LEU A 31 11.15 -23.08 12.37
N HIS A 32 10.53 -24.02 11.68
CA HIS A 32 11.12 -24.71 10.51
C HIS A 32 10.93 -23.99 9.19
N GLY A 33 10.50 -22.73 9.22
CA GLY A 33 10.46 -21.89 8.02
C GLY A 33 11.86 -21.62 7.48
N HIS A 34 12.05 -21.85 6.18
CA HIS A 34 13.29 -21.54 5.47
C HIS A 34 13.04 -20.39 4.49
N HIS A 35 13.98 -19.47 4.40
CA HIS A 35 13.92 -18.38 3.42
C HIS A 35 15.26 -18.21 2.73
N GLN A 36 15.24 -17.85 1.47
CA GLN A 36 16.41 -17.65 0.64
C GLN A 36 16.22 -16.42 -0.25
N CYS A 37 17.23 -15.57 -0.33
CA CYS A 37 17.29 -14.56 -1.38
C CYS A 37 17.75 -15.25 -2.67
N ILE A 38 16.82 -15.43 -3.61
CA ILE A 38 17.08 -16.14 -4.86
C ILE A 38 17.59 -15.22 -5.96
N ALA A 39 17.29 -13.93 -5.91
CA ALA A 39 17.78 -12.96 -6.87
C ALA A 39 17.92 -11.55 -6.26
N THR A 40 18.84 -10.78 -6.79
CA THR A 40 18.97 -9.34 -6.53
C THR A 40 18.99 -8.61 -7.87
N LEU A 41 17.89 -7.91 -8.16
CA LEU A 41 17.73 -7.11 -9.35
C LEU A 41 18.29 -5.73 -9.06
N LYS A 42 19.41 -5.41 -9.65
CA LYS A 42 20.06 -4.12 -9.42
C LYS A 42 19.32 -3.02 -10.16
N GLY A 43 18.90 -2.01 -9.42
CA GLY A 43 18.40 -0.78 -10.00
C GLY A 43 19.57 0.05 -10.52
N ARG A 44 19.33 0.86 -11.56
CA ARG A 44 20.31 1.83 -12.04
C ARG A 44 20.50 2.91 -10.95
N ASN A 45 20.34 4.15 -11.13
CA ASN A 45 20.57 5.20 -10.13
C ASN A 45 19.28 5.69 -9.45
N ALA A 46 18.21 4.87 -9.44
CA ALA A 46 16.90 5.26 -8.93
C ALA A 46 16.30 4.18 -8.04
N TYR A 47 15.78 4.58 -6.90
CA TYR A 47 15.12 3.65 -6.00
C TYR A 47 13.72 3.29 -6.47
N THR A 48 13.34 2.04 -6.20
CA THR A 48 11.98 1.54 -6.44
C THR A 48 11.06 2.03 -5.32
N SER A 49 9.98 2.70 -5.71
CA SER A 49 9.01 3.29 -4.79
C SER A 49 7.71 2.49 -4.70
N SER A 50 7.40 1.67 -5.69
CA SER A 50 6.22 0.82 -5.74
C SER A 50 6.48 -0.43 -6.57
N LEU A 51 5.88 -1.54 -6.13
CA LEU A 51 5.90 -2.84 -6.78
C LEU A 51 4.45 -3.35 -6.91
N VAL A 52 4.14 -4.00 -8.02
CA VAL A 52 2.89 -4.74 -8.19
C VAL A 52 3.14 -5.95 -9.09
N LEU A 53 2.46 -7.05 -8.81
CA LEU A 53 2.45 -8.23 -9.66
C LEU A 53 1.27 -8.11 -10.64
N ALA A 54 1.55 -8.33 -11.92
CA ALA A 54 0.56 -8.32 -12.98
C ALA A 54 0.75 -9.55 -13.88
N GLY A 55 0.02 -10.63 -13.58
CA GLY A 55 0.19 -11.92 -14.22
C GLY A 55 1.61 -12.45 -14.08
N GLU A 56 2.29 -12.69 -15.19
CA GLU A 56 3.67 -13.18 -15.24
C GLU A 56 4.73 -12.06 -15.15
N PHE A 57 4.34 -10.85 -14.74
CA PHE A 57 5.23 -9.69 -14.70
C PHE A 57 5.32 -9.05 -13.33
N LEU A 58 6.53 -8.69 -12.95
CA LEU A 58 6.81 -7.73 -11.90
C LEU A 58 6.84 -6.33 -12.52
N VAL A 59 5.90 -5.50 -12.10
CA VAL A 59 5.83 -4.09 -12.52
C VAL A 59 6.42 -3.23 -11.42
N THR A 60 7.39 -2.41 -11.76
CA THR A 60 8.11 -1.57 -10.83
C THR A 60 7.98 -0.10 -11.20
N GLY A 61 7.70 0.73 -10.21
CA GLY A 61 7.68 2.18 -10.35
C GLY A 61 8.82 2.80 -9.56
N SER A 62 9.53 3.73 -10.16
CA SER A 62 10.75 4.26 -9.56
C SER A 62 10.82 5.79 -9.50
N SER A 63 11.82 6.28 -8.79
CA SER A 63 12.05 7.71 -8.57
C SER A 63 12.54 8.45 -9.82
N ASP A 64 13.08 7.73 -10.82
CA ASP A 64 13.47 8.26 -12.14
C ASP A 64 12.29 8.47 -13.08
N LYS A 65 11.05 8.27 -12.59
CA LYS A 65 9.79 8.47 -13.32
C LYS A 65 9.44 7.33 -14.30
N GLU A 66 10.20 6.24 -14.26
CA GLU A 66 9.99 5.10 -15.13
C GLU A 66 9.13 4.03 -14.47
N ILE A 67 8.36 3.35 -15.31
CA ILE A 67 7.70 2.08 -15.00
C ILE A 67 8.43 1.02 -15.81
N ARG A 68 8.86 -0.04 -15.15
CA ARG A 68 9.53 -1.17 -15.80
C ARG A 68 8.74 -2.43 -15.58
N LEU A 69 8.65 -3.25 -16.61
CA LEU A 69 8.08 -4.59 -16.57
C LEU A 69 9.20 -5.61 -16.74
N ARG A 70 9.21 -6.58 -15.85
CA ARG A 70 10.15 -7.70 -15.86
C ARG A 70 9.39 -9.01 -15.78
N SER A 71 9.68 -9.96 -16.67
CA SER A 71 9.07 -11.28 -16.62
C SER A 71 9.52 -12.04 -15.37
N LEU A 72 8.58 -12.68 -14.69
CA LEU A 72 8.86 -13.52 -13.52
C LEU A 72 9.57 -14.83 -13.93
N SER A 73 9.34 -15.32 -15.14
CA SER A 73 10.01 -16.52 -15.66
C SER A 73 11.51 -16.31 -15.86
N SER A 74 11.94 -15.10 -16.20
CA SER A 74 13.36 -14.76 -16.33
C SER A 74 14.10 -14.71 -15.00
N LEU A 75 13.37 -14.57 -13.89
CA LEU A 75 13.93 -14.51 -12.53
C LEU A 75 14.17 -15.93 -11.93
N ALA A 76 13.60 -16.96 -12.53
CA ALA A 76 13.71 -18.36 -12.08
C ALA A 76 14.87 -19.12 -12.71
N LEU A 77 15.53 -18.54 -13.71
CA LEU A 77 16.68 -19.16 -14.38
C LEU A 77 17.96 -18.67 -13.70
N ASP A 78 18.79 -19.59 -13.21
CA ASP A 78 20.08 -19.37 -12.54
C ASP A 78 21.18 -18.77 -13.47
N ASP A 79 20.84 -18.00 -14.46
CA ASP A 79 21.81 -17.33 -15.31
C ASP A 79 22.50 -16.19 -14.54
N GLU A 80 23.78 -16.36 -14.29
CA GLU A 80 24.65 -15.46 -13.49
C GLU A 80 24.78 -14.02 -14.04
N THR A 81 24.19 -13.72 -15.16
CA THR A 81 24.13 -12.38 -15.72
C THR A 81 22.70 -12.03 -16.14
N PRO A 82 21.91 -11.37 -15.28
CA PRO A 82 20.67 -10.75 -15.74
C PRO A 82 21.08 -9.64 -16.72
N SER A 83 21.01 -9.94 -18.01
CA SER A 83 21.23 -8.93 -19.05
C SER A 83 20.11 -7.90 -18.92
N ASP A 84 20.47 -6.63 -18.83
CA ASP A 84 19.57 -5.44 -18.78
C ASP A 84 18.61 -5.34 -19.99
N ASP A 85 18.72 -6.23 -20.96
CA ASP A 85 18.00 -6.21 -22.23
C ASP A 85 16.57 -6.73 -22.18
N HIS A 86 16.11 -7.26 -21.05
CA HIS A 86 14.75 -7.83 -20.93
C HIS A 86 13.74 -6.94 -20.22
N ASP A 87 14.15 -5.76 -19.75
CA ASP A 87 13.24 -4.81 -19.09
C ASP A 87 12.52 -3.93 -20.12
N LEU A 88 11.20 -4.10 -20.22
CA LEU A 88 10.39 -3.14 -20.96
C LEU A 88 10.24 -1.86 -20.12
N VAL A 89 10.89 -0.78 -20.57
CA VAL A 89 10.83 0.52 -19.91
C VAL A 89 9.73 1.37 -20.54
N VAL A 90 8.85 1.86 -19.69
CA VAL A 90 7.79 2.81 -20.08
C VAL A 90 8.08 4.13 -19.40
N ALA A 91 8.29 5.17 -20.18
CA ALA A 91 8.47 6.51 -19.63
C ALA A 91 7.15 7.01 -19.03
N ALA A 92 7.10 7.20 -17.72
CA ALA A 92 5.87 7.47 -16.98
C ALA A 92 5.52 8.95 -16.84
N GLY A 93 6.35 9.89 -17.27
CA GLY A 93 6.05 11.32 -17.22
C GLY A 93 7.02 12.17 -16.40
N ASN A 94 6.57 13.28 -15.82
CA ASN A 94 7.43 14.31 -15.22
C ASN A 94 7.66 14.16 -13.71
N GLY A 95 7.01 13.19 -13.04
CA GLY A 95 7.12 12.99 -11.59
C GLY A 95 7.41 11.56 -11.22
N ALA A 96 8.18 11.35 -10.16
CA ALA A 96 8.46 10.04 -9.60
C ALA A 96 7.17 9.23 -9.40
N VAL A 97 7.20 7.93 -9.71
CA VAL A 97 6.11 7.01 -9.43
C VAL A 97 6.01 6.83 -7.91
N LYS A 98 4.80 6.86 -7.35
CA LYS A 98 4.55 6.72 -5.91
C LYS A 98 3.78 5.45 -5.57
N ALA A 99 2.82 5.08 -6.41
CA ALA A 99 2.04 3.88 -6.25
C ALA A 99 1.69 3.28 -7.61
N LEU A 100 1.50 1.97 -7.63
CA LEU A 100 1.06 1.17 -8.76
C LEU A 100 -0.08 0.27 -8.32
N VAL A 101 -1.07 0.09 -9.19
CA VAL A 101 -2.08 -0.97 -9.07
C VAL A 101 -2.29 -1.58 -10.44
N SER A 102 -2.62 -2.88 -10.49
CA SER A 102 -2.99 -3.60 -11.70
C SER A 102 -4.46 -4.04 -11.62
N SER A 103 -5.13 -4.13 -12.77
CA SER A 103 -6.43 -4.81 -12.84
C SER A 103 -6.27 -6.32 -12.67
N SER A 104 -7.33 -7.02 -12.23
CA SER A 104 -7.31 -8.47 -12.02
C SER A 104 -7.09 -9.26 -13.31
N ASP A 105 -7.54 -8.70 -14.46
CA ASP A 105 -7.29 -9.26 -15.79
C ASP A 105 -5.90 -8.92 -16.34
N ASN A 106 -5.08 -8.19 -15.58
CA ASN A 106 -3.73 -7.75 -15.93
C ASN A 106 -3.64 -6.92 -17.22
N LYS A 107 -4.75 -6.34 -17.70
CA LYS A 107 -4.75 -5.50 -18.90
C LYS A 107 -4.48 -4.04 -18.62
N LEU A 108 -4.73 -3.60 -17.39
CA LEU A 108 -4.51 -2.21 -17.00
C LEU A 108 -3.48 -2.11 -15.88
N ILE A 109 -2.55 -1.20 -16.02
CA ILE A 109 -1.68 -0.70 -14.95
C ILE A 109 -2.04 0.75 -14.71
N ILE A 110 -2.21 1.12 -13.45
CA ILE A 110 -2.50 2.50 -13.07
C ILE A 110 -1.40 2.98 -12.13
N SER A 111 -0.83 4.14 -12.43
CA SER A 111 0.30 4.71 -11.71
C SER A 111 -0.02 6.07 -11.12
N ALA A 112 0.32 6.27 -9.86
CA ALA A 112 0.26 7.54 -9.16
C ALA A 112 1.62 8.22 -9.16
N HIS A 113 1.65 9.54 -9.28
CA HIS A 113 2.89 10.28 -9.48
C HIS A 113 3.03 11.48 -8.55
N GLN A 114 4.28 11.86 -8.33
CA GLN A 114 4.65 13.07 -7.59
C GLN A 114 4.20 14.36 -8.31
N ASP A 115 3.97 14.31 -9.63
CA ASP A 115 3.45 15.43 -10.42
C ASP A 115 1.93 15.62 -10.27
N HIS A 116 1.32 15.05 -9.24
CA HIS A 116 -0.11 15.14 -8.87
C HIS A 116 -1.05 14.47 -9.87
N LYS A 117 -0.53 13.65 -10.77
CA LYS A 117 -1.30 12.98 -11.83
C LYS A 117 -1.37 11.48 -11.59
N ILE A 118 -2.43 10.89 -12.11
CA ILE A 118 -2.60 9.46 -12.22
C ILE A 118 -2.56 9.13 -13.71
N ARG A 119 -1.85 8.07 -14.09
CA ARG A 119 -1.76 7.63 -15.49
C ARG A 119 -2.24 6.21 -15.59
N VAL A 120 -2.97 5.94 -16.66
CA VAL A 120 -3.52 4.63 -16.99
C VAL A 120 -2.80 4.11 -18.23
N TRP A 121 -2.35 2.89 -18.13
CA TRP A 121 -1.59 2.19 -19.14
C TRP A 121 -2.32 0.90 -19.50
N LYS A 122 -2.43 0.63 -20.79
CA LYS A 122 -2.99 -0.62 -21.31
C LYS A 122 -1.84 -1.56 -21.65
N MET A 123 -1.93 -2.79 -21.16
CA MET A 123 -1.03 -3.88 -21.52
C MET A 123 -1.68 -4.71 -22.63
N ASP A 124 -1.06 -4.73 -23.80
CA ASP A 124 -1.49 -5.57 -24.92
C ASP A 124 -0.51 -6.73 -25.08
N HIS A 125 -1.02 -7.96 -25.00
CA HIS A 125 -0.26 -9.17 -25.27
C HIS A 125 -0.13 -9.37 -26.78
N VAL A 126 0.96 -8.91 -27.39
CA VAL A 126 1.18 -9.05 -28.84
C VAL A 126 1.76 -10.42 -29.18
N SER A 127 2.58 -11.00 -28.28
CA SER A 127 3.09 -12.38 -28.36
C SER A 127 3.68 -12.80 -27.00
N LYS A 128 4.06 -14.09 -26.85
CA LYS A 128 4.74 -14.60 -25.62
C LYS A 128 6.00 -13.80 -25.25
N PHE A 129 6.62 -13.07 -26.18
CA PHE A 129 7.87 -12.34 -26.00
C PHE A 129 7.78 -10.85 -26.26
N HIS A 130 6.63 -10.33 -26.73
CA HIS A 130 6.44 -8.91 -27.01
C HIS A 130 5.16 -8.41 -26.35
N GLN A 131 5.35 -7.67 -25.27
CA GLN A 131 4.29 -6.88 -24.67
C GLN A 131 4.43 -5.44 -25.11
N GLN A 132 3.31 -4.84 -25.45
CA GLN A 132 3.24 -3.41 -25.73
C GLN A 132 2.44 -2.74 -24.64
N ILE A 133 3.02 -1.71 -24.04
CA ILE A 133 2.32 -0.85 -23.09
C ILE A 133 2.01 0.47 -23.76
N THR A 134 0.74 0.81 -23.79
CA THR A 134 0.25 2.06 -24.39
C THR A 134 -0.35 2.95 -23.31
N HIS A 135 -0.03 4.24 -23.36
CA HIS A 135 -0.66 5.23 -22.49
C HIS A 135 -2.12 5.44 -22.91
N LEU A 136 -3.06 5.14 -22.02
CA LEU A 136 -4.49 5.24 -22.28
C LEU A 136 -5.06 6.58 -21.83
N ALA A 137 -4.75 7.01 -20.59
CA ALA A 137 -5.30 8.24 -20.03
C ALA A 137 -4.38 8.87 -18.97
N THR A 138 -4.53 10.17 -18.79
CA THR A 138 -3.98 10.90 -17.64
C THR A 138 -5.12 11.61 -16.90
N LEU A 139 -5.26 11.32 -15.61
CA LEU A 139 -6.31 11.88 -14.76
C LEU A 139 -5.78 13.11 -13.99
N PRO A 140 -6.63 14.14 -13.88
CA PRO A 140 -7.92 14.32 -14.53
C PRO A 140 -7.79 14.46 -16.05
N THR A 141 -8.75 13.91 -16.80
CA THR A 141 -8.78 13.98 -18.27
C THR A 141 -8.95 15.40 -18.77
N LEU A 142 -8.60 15.65 -20.03
CA LEU A 142 -8.79 16.97 -20.65
C LEU A 142 -10.27 17.38 -20.69
N SER A 143 -11.17 16.42 -20.96
CA SER A 143 -12.61 16.64 -20.95
C SER A 143 -13.13 17.04 -19.56
N ASP A 144 -12.68 16.37 -18.50
CA ASP A 144 -13.04 16.72 -17.12
C ASP A 144 -12.56 18.12 -16.77
N ARG A 145 -11.35 18.49 -17.20
CA ARG A 145 -10.80 19.84 -16.96
C ARG A 145 -11.64 20.90 -17.67
N ALA A 146 -11.97 20.72 -18.94
CA ALA A 146 -12.73 21.67 -19.74
C ALA A 146 -14.14 21.89 -19.15
N LEU A 147 -14.86 20.81 -18.83
CA LEU A 147 -16.20 20.88 -18.26
C LEU A 147 -16.23 21.59 -16.90
N LYS A 148 -15.21 21.39 -16.07
CA LYS A 148 -15.14 21.97 -14.71
C LYS A 148 -14.59 23.41 -14.71
N LEU A 149 -13.83 23.82 -15.72
CA LEU A 149 -13.42 25.23 -15.87
C LEU A 149 -14.60 26.18 -16.13
N LEU A 150 -15.64 25.69 -16.80
CA LEU A 150 -16.86 26.42 -17.13
C LEU A 150 -17.84 26.54 -15.96
N ALA A 151 -17.66 25.76 -14.87
CA ALA A 151 -18.53 25.78 -13.71
C ALA A 151 -17.97 26.67 -12.59
N PRO A 152 -18.61 27.83 -12.27
CA PRO A 152 -18.08 28.82 -11.32
C PRO A 152 -17.87 28.26 -9.88
N LYS A 153 -18.67 27.25 -9.50
CA LYS A 153 -18.60 26.59 -8.17
C LYS A 153 -17.50 25.51 -8.04
N SER A 154 -16.73 25.26 -9.10
CA SER A 154 -15.76 24.14 -9.13
C SER A 154 -14.37 24.51 -8.63
N ARG A 155 -14.14 25.74 -8.20
CA ARG A 155 -12.82 26.19 -7.70
C ARG A 155 -12.77 26.10 -6.18
N ILE A 156 -11.84 25.28 -5.68
CA ILE A 156 -11.55 25.15 -4.24
C ILE A 156 -10.20 25.83 -3.96
N GLN A 157 -10.13 26.59 -2.88
CA GLN A 157 -8.88 27.16 -2.40
C GLN A 157 -8.17 26.11 -1.56
N VAL A 158 -7.09 25.51 -2.08
CA VAL A 158 -6.37 24.41 -1.45
C VAL A 158 -5.21 24.89 -0.56
N ARG A 159 -4.60 26.03 -0.89
CA ARG A 159 -3.59 26.76 -0.10
C ARG A 159 -3.78 28.26 -0.30
N ARG A 160 -3.21 29.09 0.61
CA ARG A 160 -3.38 30.54 0.68
C ARG A 160 -3.31 31.30 -0.66
N HIS A 161 -2.65 30.72 -1.69
CA HIS A 161 -2.48 31.31 -3.02
C HIS A 161 -2.73 30.35 -4.19
N LYS A 162 -3.22 29.12 -3.95
CA LYS A 162 -3.44 28.12 -5.02
C LYS A 162 -4.93 27.76 -5.12
N LYS A 163 -5.59 28.27 -6.16
CA LYS A 163 -6.94 27.84 -6.55
C LYS A 163 -6.80 26.70 -7.58
N CYS A 164 -7.46 25.59 -7.35
CA CYS A 164 -7.51 24.48 -8.29
C CYS A 164 -8.95 24.03 -8.47
N THR A 165 -9.24 23.36 -9.59
CA THR A 165 -10.53 22.68 -9.71
C THR A 165 -10.54 21.49 -8.74
N TRP A 166 -11.68 21.23 -8.13
CA TRP A 166 -11.85 20.18 -7.12
C TRP A 166 -11.43 18.77 -7.58
N ILE A 167 -11.34 18.54 -8.91
CA ILE A 167 -10.93 17.26 -9.51
C ILE A 167 -9.42 16.99 -9.47
N HIS A 168 -8.57 18.03 -9.29
CA HIS A 168 -7.12 17.85 -9.28
C HIS A 168 -6.63 17.52 -7.87
N HIS A 169 -5.67 16.57 -7.78
CA HIS A 169 -4.77 16.57 -6.65
C HIS A 169 -3.79 17.73 -6.79
N VAL A 170 -3.41 18.33 -5.69
CA VAL A 170 -2.49 19.49 -5.67
C VAL A 170 -1.17 19.20 -4.99
N ASP A 171 -1.01 17.96 -4.53
CA ASP A 171 0.22 17.39 -4.01
C ASP A 171 0.38 15.94 -4.53
N SER A 172 1.49 15.28 -4.17
CA SER A 172 1.78 13.89 -4.54
C SER A 172 0.59 12.98 -4.32
N VAL A 173 0.23 12.21 -5.35
CA VAL A 173 -0.71 11.10 -5.19
C VAL A 173 0.07 9.94 -4.55
N SER A 174 -0.27 9.62 -3.30
CA SER A 174 0.54 8.73 -2.45
C SER A 174 0.16 7.27 -2.59
N ALA A 175 -1.13 6.96 -2.78
CA ALA A 175 -1.61 5.60 -2.93
C ALA A 175 -2.84 5.51 -3.84
N LEU A 176 -3.05 4.33 -4.40
CA LEU A 176 -4.15 3.95 -5.27
C LEU A 176 -4.76 2.64 -4.79
N ALA A 177 -6.05 2.45 -5.03
CA ALA A 177 -6.73 1.17 -4.89
C ALA A 177 -7.88 1.05 -5.91
N LEU A 178 -8.09 -0.17 -6.43
CA LEU A 178 -9.25 -0.51 -7.27
C LEU A 178 -10.31 -1.18 -6.41
N SER A 179 -11.59 -0.89 -6.66
CA SER A 179 -12.68 -1.66 -6.06
C SER A 179 -12.66 -3.11 -6.57
N THR A 180 -13.24 -4.03 -5.82
CA THR A 180 -13.27 -5.46 -6.17
C THR A 180 -13.95 -5.72 -7.53
N ASP A 181 -14.98 -4.93 -7.86
CA ASP A 181 -15.64 -4.95 -9.18
C ASP A 181 -14.87 -4.18 -10.26
N GLU A 182 -13.75 -3.56 -9.90
CA GLU A 182 -12.90 -2.72 -10.76
C GLU A 182 -13.62 -1.54 -11.43
N MET A 183 -14.83 -1.22 -11.00
CA MET A 183 -15.59 -0.09 -11.56
C MET A 183 -15.13 1.26 -11.00
N LEU A 184 -14.44 1.26 -9.87
CA LEU A 184 -13.97 2.46 -9.20
C LEU A 184 -12.47 2.38 -8.90
N LEU A 185 -11.80 3.48 -9.20
CA LEU A 185 -10.43 3.74 -8.76
C LEU A 185 -10.46 4.78 -7.64
N TYR A 186 -9.79 4.49 -6.56
CA TYR A 186 -9.58 5.41 -5.45
C TYR A 186 -8.15 5.94 -5.46
N SER A 187 -8.00 7.22 -5.19
CA SER A 187 -6.70 7.85 -5.06
C SER A 187 -6.65 8.76 -3.83
N VAL A 188 -5.56 8.66 -3.10
CA VAL A 188 -5.28 9.52 -1.94
C VAL A 188 -4.00 10.31 -2.15
N SER A 189 -3.90 11.46 -1.50
CA SER A 189 -2.79 12.38 -1.72
C SER A 189 -2.35 13.07 -0.42
N TRP A 190 -1.12 13.56 -0.45
CA TRP A 190 -0.59 14.44 0.59
C TRP A 190 -1.33 15.79 0.68
N ASP A 191 -2.19 16.10 -0.30
CA ASP A 191 -3.11 17.22 -0.24
C ASP A 191 -4.31 17.00 0.69
N ARG A 192 -4.36 15.88 1.40
CA ARG A 192 -5.41 15.48 2.37
C ARG A 192 -6.75 15.19 1.70
N THR A 193 -6.76 14.86 0.41
CA THR A 193 -7.98 14.52 -0.31
C THR A 193 -8.02 13.02 -0.67
N LEU A 194 -9.24 12.47 -0.64
CA LEU A 194 -9.60 11.19 -1.22
C LEU A 194 -10.46 11.47 -2.47
N LYS A 195 -10.12 10.87 -3.60
CA LYS A 195 -10.88 11.01 -4.85
C LYS A 195 -11.30 9.65 -5.40
N VAL A 196 -12.47 9.65 -6.01
CA VAL A 196 -13.07 8.47 -6.62
C VAL A 196 -13.25 8.72 -8.12
N TRP A 197 -12.77 7.79 -8.92
CA TRP A 197 -12.80 7.86 -10.38
C TRP A 197 -13.53 6.64 -10.92
N ARG A 198 -14.29 6.81 -11.97
CA ARG A 198 -14.88 5.70 -12.71
C ARG A 198 -13.86 5.16 -13.70
N THR A 199 -13.67 3.83 -13.71
CA THR A 199 -12.65 3.20 -14.56
C THR A 199 -13.03 3.16 -16.04
N THR A 200 -14.33 3.17 -16.37
CA THR A 200 -14.80 3.05 -17.75
C THR A 200 -14.54 4.30 -18.61
N ASP A 201 -14.57 5.49 -18.02
CA ASP A 201 -14.36 6.77 -18.71
C ASP A 201 -13.39 7.71 -18.00
N PHE A 202 -12.82 7.24 -16.89
CA PHE A 202 -11.84 7.96 -16.05
C PHE A 202 -12.33 9.31 -15.53
N LYS A 203 -13.65 9.48 -15.38
CA LYS A 203 -14.22 10.69 -14.78
C LYS A 203 -14.11 10.69 -13.27
N CYS A 204 -13.78 11.86 -12.70
CA CYS A 204 -13.85 12.08 -11.27
C CYS A 204 -15.31 12.15 -10.82
N LEU A 205 -15.73 11.15 -10.05
CA LEU A 205 -17.09 11.07 -9.49
C LEU A 205 -17.22 11.87 -8.22
N GLU A 206 -16.20 11.79 -7.35
CA GLU A 206 -16.22 12.38 -6.01
C GLU A 206 -14.83 12.86 -5.60
N SER A 207 -14.81 13.91 -4.79
CA SER A 207 -13.59 14.40 -4.14
C SER A 207 -13.91 14.84 -2.72
N ILE A 208 -13.43 14.07 -1.76
CA ILE A 208 -13.56 14.34 -0.34
C ILE A 208 -12.39 15.23 0.08
N ALA A 209 -12.67 16.51 0.31
CA ALA A 209 -11.68 17.46 0.78
C ALA A 209 -11.53 17.35 2.30
N ASN A 210 -10.32 17.58 2.81
CA ASN A 210 -10.00 17.42 4.22
C ASN A 210 -10.43 16.04 4.77
N ALA A 211 -10.24 15.01 3.94
CA ALA A 211 -10.46 13.64 4.35
C ALA A 211 -9.58 13.24 5.55
N HIS A 212 -8.50 13.96 5.80
CA HIS A 212 -7.64 13.88 6.97
C HIS A 212 -7.08 15.26 7.34
N ASP A 213 -6.54 15.39 8.54
CA ASP A 213 -5.95 16.65 9.03
C ASP A 213 -4.51 16.82 8.51
N ASP A 214 -3.85 15.74 8.05
CA ASP A 214 -2.52 15.74 7.45
C ASP A 214 -2.47 14.81 6.23
N ALA A 215 -1.28 14.65 5.63
CA ALA A 215 -1.01 13.86 4.44
C ALA A 215 -1.56 12.43 4.56
N ILE A 216 -2.28 11.97 3.54
CA ILE A 216 -2.75 10.59 3.46
C ILE A 216 -1.66 9.76 2.80
N ASN A 217 -1.23 8.68 3.46
CA ASN A 217 -0.09 7.86 3.03
C ASN A 217 -0.50 6.54 2.38
N ALA A 218 -1.60 5.93 2.84
CA ALA A 218 -2.03 4.62 2.38
C ALA A 218 -3.56 4.53 2.27
N ILE A 219 -4.00 3.59 1.45
CA ILE A 219 -5.40 3.22 1.26
C ILE A 219 -5.52 1.70 1.16
N ALA A 220 -6.58 1.14 1.73
CA ALA A 220 -6.98 -0.25 1.57
C ALA A 220 -8.49 -0.33 1.37
N LEU A 221 -8.95 -1.33 0.65
CA LEU A 221 -10.37 -1.58 0.35
C LEU A 221 -10.74 -2.97 0.85
N SER A 222 -11.95 -3.10 1.39
CA SER A 222 -12.56 -4.40 1.68
C SER A 222 -13.58 -4.79 0.61
N ASP A 223 -13.87 -6.08 0.52
CA ASP A 223 -14.80 -6.62 -0.48
C ASP A 223 -16.25 -6.13 -0.28
N ASP A 224 -16.60 -5.77 0.95
CA ASP A 224 -17.89 -5.15 1.30
C ASP A 224 -17.96 -3.63 0.99
N GLY A 225 -16.92 -3.09 0.34
CA GLY A 225 -16.88 -1.71 -0.15
C GLY A 225 -16.48 -0.66 0.88
N LEU A 226 -15.92 -1.05 2.04
CA LEU A 226 -15.33 -0.11 2.97
C LEU A 226 -13.97 0.37 2.46
N VAL A 227 -13.71 1.66 2.62
CA VAL A 227 -12.44 2.29 2.25
C VAL A 227 -11.72 2.72 3.52
N TYR A 228 -10.50 2.24 3.70
CA TYR A 228 -9.62 2.59 4.82
C TYR A 228 -8.53 3.53 4.33
N THR A 229 -8.39 4.69 4.95
CA THR A 229 -7.34 5.66 4.62
C THR A 229 -6.48 5.94 5.85
N ALA A 230 -5.16 5.89 5.69
CA ALA A 230 -4.20 6.13 6.77
C ALA A 230 -3.40 7.40 6.53
N SER A 231 -3.14 8.15 7.59
CA SER A 231 -2.55 9.47 7.49
C SER A 231 -1.44 9.72 8.51
N SER A 232 -0.63 10.72 8.20
CA SER A 232 0.33 11.32 9.12
C SER A 232 -0.33 11.98 10.34
N ASP A 233 -1.65 12.21 10.31
CA ASP A 233 -2.44 12.69 11.45
C ASP A 233 -2.67 11.63 12.53
N THR A 234 -2.00 10.47 12.45
CA THR A 234 -2.07 9.31 13.37
C THR A 234 -3.35 8.49 13.30
N ARG A 235 -4.28 8.83 12.40
CA ARG A 235 -5.60 8.22 12.31
C ARG A 235 -5.73 7.35 11.08
N ILE A 236 -6.63 6.35 11.21
CA ILE A 236 -7.18 5.61 10.07
C ILE A 236 -8.66 5.95 10.02
N ARG A 237 -9.13 6.46 8.89
CA ARG A 237 -10.55 6.76 8.66
C ARG A 237 -11.18 5.71 7.78
N VAL A 238 -12.40 5.31 8.14
CA VAL A 238 -13.17 4.29 7.45
C VAL A 238 -14.36 4.96 6.78
N TRP A 239 -14.46 4.76 5.48
CA TRP A 239 -15.49 5.37 4.65
C TRP A 239 -16.38 4.27 4.08
N SER A 240 -17.67 4.51 4.00
CA SER A 240 -18.65 3.66 3.34
C SER A 240 -19.38 4.45 2.28
N ARG A 241 -19.62 3.81 1.15
CA ARG A 241 -20.44 4.38 0.08
C ARG A 241 -21.90 4.23 0.43
N GLN A 242 -22.63 5.33 0.47
CA GLN A 242 -24.07 5.30 0.70
C GLN A 242 -24.80 4.84 -0.57
N GLU A 243 -25.75 3.94 -0.42
CA GLU A 243 -26.64 3.48 -1.51
C GLU A 243 -27.72 4.51 -1.89
N SER A 244 -27.72 5.69 -1.24
CA SER A 244 -28.62 6.78 -1.56
C SER A 244 -28.37 7.32 -2.98
N ASP A 245 -29.32 8.10 -3.50
CA ASP A 245 -29.25 8.69 -4.86
C ASP A 245 -27.95 9.47 -5.15
N SER A 246 -27.27 9.95 -4.11
CA SER A 246 -26.02 10.70 -4.23
C SER A 246 -24.78 9.83 -4.48
N LYS A 247 -24.81 8.54 -4.15
CA LYS A 247 -23.68 7.57 -4.25
C LYS A 247 -22.35 8.11 -3.72
N THR A 248 -22.40 8.93 -2.66
CA THR A 248 -21.25 9.57 -2.04
C THR A 248 -20.72 8.74 -0.87
N HIS A 249 -19.45 8.93 -0.52
CA HIS A 249 -18.85 8.30 0.65
C HIS A 249 -19.07 9.15 1.91
N SER A 250 -19.38 8.49 3.01
CA SER A 250 -19.46 9.09 4.33
C SER A 250 -18.45 8.45 5.27
N LEU A 251 -17.93 9.24 6.20
CA LEU A 251 -17.08 8.76 7.27
C LEU A 251 -17.94 7.95 8.26
N VAL A 252 -17.66 6.65 8.41
CA VAL A 252 -18.39 5.75 9.31
C VAL A 252 -17.64 5.43 10.58
N ASN A 253 -16.29 5.50 10.55
CA ASN A 253 -15.47 5.25 11.73
C ASN A 253 -14.12 5.96 11.65
N THR A 254 -13.50 6.18 12.82
CA THR A 254 -12.12 6.67 12.95
C THR A 254 -11.40 5.80 13.96
N LEU A 255 -10.30 5.17 13.55
CA LEU A 255 -9.48 4.31 14.39
C LEU A 255 -8.31 5.13 14.93
N GLU A 256 -8.29 5.36 16.23
CA GLU A 256 -7.35 6.24 16.94
C GLU A 256 -6.61 5.42 18.00
N LYS A 257 -5.45 4.86 17.67
CA LYS A 257 -4.58 4.11 18.60
C LYS A 257 -3.11 4.23 18.27
N HIS A 258 -2.77 4.83 17.11
CA HIS A 258 -1.39 5.15 16.78
C HIS A 258 -0.95 6.44 17.48
N ASP A 259 0.24 6.39 18.10
CA ASP A 259 0.89 7.57 18.69
C ASP A 259 1.75 8.32 17.66
N SER A 260 1.89 7.78 16.45
CA SER A 260 2.70 8.31 15.35
C SER A 260 1.97 8.20 14.02
N GLY A 261 2.45 8.93 12.99
CA GLY A 261 1.86 8.88 11.66
C GLY A 261 1.80 7.45 11.11
N VAL A 262 0.69 7.13 10.43
CA VAL A 262 0.46 5.83 9.81
C VAL A 262 0.92 5.89 8.36
N ASN A 263 1.82 4.97 7.96
CA ASN A 263 2.46 4.99 6.63
C ASN A 263 1.93 3.91 5.69
N ALA A 264 1.46 2.78 6.23
CA ALA A 264 1.06 1.63 5.44
C ALA A 264 -0.18 0.95 6.01
N LEU A 265 -0.99 0.38 5.13
CA LEU A 265 -2.14 -0.47 5.44
C LEU A 265 -2.04 -1.76 4.66
N ALA A 266 -2.46 -2.86 5.26
CA ALA A 266 -2.75 -4.12 4.58
C ALA A 266 -4.00 -4.76 5.21
N LEU A 267 -4.91 -5.23 4.38
CA LEU A 267 -6.16 -5.87 4.79
C LEU A 267 -6.13 -7.32 4.34
N THR A 268 -6.55 -8.25 5.19
CA THR A 268 -6.71 -9.66 4.81
C THR A 268 -7.80 -9.80 3.74
N GLY A 269 -7.66 -10.81 2.86
CA GLY A 269 -8.60 -11.02 1.76
C GLY A 269 -10.04 -11.25 2.20
N ASP A 270 -10.26 -11.72 3.42
CA ASP A 270 -11.59 -11.86 4.04
C ASP A 270 -12.11 -10.55 4.67
N GLY A 271 -11.32 -9.48 4.64
CA GLY A 271 -11.67 -8.18 5.23
C GLY A 271 -11.70 -8.14 6.77
N MET A 272 -11.37 -9.26 7.44
CA MET A 272 -11.55 -9.40 8.89
C MET A 272 -10.44 -8.78 9.72
N VAL A 273 -9.22 -8.66 9.15
CA VAL A 273 -8.06 -8.14 9.86
C VAL A 273 -7.39 -7.04 9.05
N LEU A 274 -7.27 -5.87 9.64
CA LEU A 274 -6.50 -4.76 9.09
C LEU A 274 -5.19 -4.62 9.87
N TYR A 275 -4.09 -4.47 9.16
CA TYR A 275 -2.78 -4.15 9.70
C TYR A 275 -2.41 -2.72 9.32
N SER A 276 -1.87 -1.98 10.27
CA SER A 276 -1.43 -0.60 10.03
C SER A 276 -0.03 -0.37 10.58
N GLY A 277 0.86 0.12 9.73
CA GLY A 277 2.26 0.36 10.06
C GLY A 277 2.53 1.80 10.45
N GLY A 278 3.09 2.02 11.63
CA GLY A 278 3.39 3.32 12.20
C GLY A 278 4.82 3.80 11.97
N SER A 279 5.01 5.10 12.09
CA SER A 279 6.34 5.73 12.07
C SER A 279 7.20 5.38 13.29
N ASP A 280 6.59 4.88 14.35
CA ASP A 280 7.25 4.39 15.57
C ASP A 280 7.82 2.96 15.43
N GLY A 281 7.63 2.30 14.27
CA GLY A 281 8.07 0.93 14.02
C GLY A 281 7.11 -0.14 14.51
N SER A 282 5.96 0.23 15.07
CA SER A 282 4.91 -0.71 15.46
C SER A 282 3.94 -0.98 14.32
N ILE A 283 3.35 -2.19 14.32
CA ILE A 283 2.24 -2.55 13.45
C ILE A 283 1.04 -2.84 14.36
N LEU A 284 -0.03 -2.05 14.24
CA LEU A 284 -1.26 -2.34 14.96
C LEU A 284 -2.11 -3.34 14.19
N VAL A 285 -2.72 -4.25 14.94
CA VAL A 285 -3.64 -5.26 14.45
C VAL A 285 -5.05 -4.86 14.86
N TRP A 286 -5.92 -4.75 13.87
CA TRP A 286 -7.33 -4.42 14.05
C TRP A 286 -8.17 -5.59 13.57
N ARG A 287 -9.19 -5.96 14.33
CA ARG A 287 -10.13 -7.03 13.94
C ARG A 287 -11.56 -6.53 14.04
N ILE A 288 -12.42 -7.09 13.21
CA ILE A 288 -13.86 -6.88 13.34
C ILE A 288 -14.36 -7.63 14.56
N GLU A 289 -14.94 -6.89 15.51
CA GLU A 289 -15.60 -7.45 16.70
C GLU A 289 -17.13 -7.56 16.48
N GLY A 290 -17.80 -8.23 17.43
CA GLY A 290 -19.26 -8.36 17.43
C GLY A 290 -19.94 -6.99 17.26
N GLY A 291 -20.66 -6.81 16.13
CA GLY A 291 -21.28 -5.53 15.75
C GLY A 291 -20.63 -4.85 14.52
N GLY A 292 -19.65 -5.50 13.85
CA GLY A 292 -19.08 -5.03 12.58
C GLY A 292 -18.12 -3.85 12.70
N ARG A 293 -17.62 -3.55 13.92
CA ARG A 293 -16.65 -2.47 14.14
C ARG A 293 -15.25 -3.01 14.26
N MET A 294 -14.30 -2.35 13.59
CA MET A 294 -12.87 -2.61 13.79
C MET A 294 -12.41 -2.13 15.16
N ALA A 295 -11.74 -3.01 15.92
CA ALA A 295 -11.14 -2.70 17.21
C ALA A 295 -9.65 -3.10 17.22
N ALA A 296 -8.83 -2.34 17.92
CA ALA A 296 -7.41 -2.66 18.07
C ALA A 296 -7.24 -3.85 19.01
N VAL A 297 -6.63 -4.93 18.50
CA VAL A 297 -6.33 -6.14 19.26
C VAL A 297 -4.99 -6.04 20.00
N GLY A 298 -4.01 -5.37 19.37
CA GLY A 298 -2.68 -5.19 19.93
C GLY A 298 -1.66 -4.74 18.89
N ALA A 299 -0.38 -4.75 19.26
CA ALA A 299 0.73 -4.29 18.43
C ALA A 299 1.76 -5.39 18.18
N LEU A 300 2.26 -5.51 16.97
CA LEU A 300 3.44 -6.27 16.62
C LEU A 300 4.65 -5.36 16.75
N ARG A 301 5.60 -5.77 17.55
CA ARG A 301 6.82 -5.01 17.82
C ARG A 301 8.04 -5.83 17.44
N GLY A 302 9.03 -5.17 16.84
CA GLY A 302 10.24 -5.84 16.38
C GLY A 302 11.09 -4.97 15.48
N HIS A 303 10.48 -4.23 14.57
CA HIS A 303 11.20 -3.23 13.78
C HIS A 303 11.72 -2.10 14.67
N SER A 304 12.95 -1.66 14.39
CA SER A 304 13.61 -0.58 15.16
C SER A 304 13.36 0.81 14.58
N LYS A 305 12.72 0.90 13.40
CA LYS A 305 12.39 2.15 12.69
C LYS A 305 11.03 2.05 12.03
N SER A 306 10.58 3.16 11.45
CA SER A 306 9.29 3.31 10.78
C SER A 306 8.95 2.15 9.84
N ILE A 307 7.73 1.64 9.91
CA ILE A 307 7.15 0.76 8.91
C ILE A 307 6.85 1.61 7.68
N LEU A 308 7.27 1.15 6.51
CA LEU A 308 7.10 1.89 5.25
C LEU A 308 6.15 1.21 4.29
N CYS A 309 6.02 -0.11 4.36
CA CYS A 309 5.13 -0.91 3.52
C CYS A 309 4.68 -2.17 4.26
N LEU A 310 3.48 -2.62 3.92
CA LEU A 310 2.85 -3.85 4.41
C LEU A 310 2.23 -4.58 3.22
N ASP A 311 2.24 -5.90 3.27
CA ASP A 311 1.50 -6.77 2.36
C ASP A 311 1.03 -8.03 3.09
N VAL A 312 -0.09 -8.61 2.66
CA VAL A 312 -0.67 -9.81 3.26
C VAL A 312 -0.98 -10.83 2.18
N VAL A 313 -0.46 -12.03 2.37
CA VAL A 313 -0.77 -13.18 1.51
C VAL A 313 -1.18 -14.34 2.38
N VAL A 314 -2.41 -14.83 2.20
CA VAL A 314 -3.01 -15.88 3.01
C VAL A 314 -3.02 -15.47 4.50
N GLU A 315 -2.23 -16.12 5.35
CA GLU A 315 -2.12 -15.86 6.80
C GLU A 315 -0.81 -15.13 7.17
N LEU A 316 0.00 -14.76 6.18
CA LEU A 316 1.29 -14.13 6.38
C LEU A 316 1.20 -12.63 6.15
N LEU A 317 1.68 -11.88 7.13
CA LEU A 317 1.92 -10.47 6.99
C LEU A 317 3.41 -10.24 6.73
N PHE A 318 3.69 -9.44 5.72
CA PHE A 318 5.03 -8.95 5.38
C PHE A 318 5.13 -7.47 5.71
N SER A 319 6.22 -7.07 6.36
CA SER A 319 6.45 -5.68 6.71
C SER A 319 7.85 -5.24 6.31
N GLY A 320 7.93 -4.16 5.53
CA GLY A 320 9.18 -3.52 5.16
C GLY A 320 9.39 -2.24 5.97
N SER A 321 10.62 -2.00 6.43
CA SER A 321 10.93 -0.92 7.34
C SER A 321 12.14 -0.08 6.94
N ALA A 322 12.19 1.10 7.50
CA ALA A 322 13.35 1.99 7.45
C ALA A 322 14.60 1.42 8.18
N ASP A 323 14.44 0.34 8.95
CA ASP A 323 15.56 -0.40 9.54
C ASP A 323 16.28 -1.32 8.54
N LYS A 324 15.88 -1.31 7.26
CA LYS A 324 16.45 -2.05 6.13
C LYS A 324 16.10 -3.54 6.11
N THR A 325 15.17 -3.97 6.96
CA THR A 325 14.74 -5.38 7.05
C THR A 325 13.31 -5.53 6.53
N VAL A 326 12.99 -6.76 6.12
CA VAL A 326 11.62 -7.22 5.98
C VAL A 326 11.37 -8.26 7.05
N ARG A 327 10.22 -8.20 7.71
CA ARG A 327 9.79 -9.21 8.69
C ARG A 327 8.57 -9.95 8.19
N ILE A 328 8.52 -11.23 8.54
CA ILE A 328 7.42 -12.13 8.24
C ILE A 328 6.72 -12.46 9.55
N TRP A 329 5.41 -12.23 9.58
CA TRP A 329 4.59 -12.45 10.76
C TRP A 329 3.48 -13.45 10.45
N ARG A 330 3.15 -14.29 11.41
CA ARG A 330 2.00 -15.19 11.35
C ARG A 330 1.16 -15.06 12.61
N GLY A 331 -0.16 -14.91 12.42
CA GLY A 331 -1.13 -14.96 13.51
C GLY A 331 -1.58 -16.39 13.78
N VAL A 332 -1.57 -16.81 15.02
CA VAL A 332 -2.15 -18.09 15.48
C VAL A 332 -3.08 -17.80 16.65
N GLY A 333 -4.36 -17.90 16.42
CA GLY A 333 -5.38 -17.52 17.40
C GLY A 333 -5.32 -16.02 17.75
N ARG A 334 -4.92 -15.69 18.97
CA ARG A 334 -4.74 -14.31 19.45
C ARG A 334 -3.28 -13.87 19.54
N SER A 335 -2.34 -14.77 19.27
CA SER A 335 -0.89 -14.50 19.34
C SER A 335 -0.34 -14.29 17.94
N TYR A 336 0.74 -13.52 17.86
CA TYR A 336 1.46 -13.29 16.61
C TYR A 336 2.94 -13.60 16.83
N TYR A 337 3.56 -14.17 15.81
CA TYR A 337 4.96 -14.58 15.84
C TYR A 337 5.72 -13.99 14.66
N CYS A 338 6.91 -13.48 14.93
CA CYS A 338 7.86 -13.12 13.88
C CYS A 338 8.57 -14.42 13.45
N LEU A 339 8.25 -14.90 12.26
CA LEU A 339 8.80 -16.15 11.73
C LEU A 339 10.21 -15.98 11.16
N ALA A 340 10.48 -14.81 10.54
CA ALA A 340 11.77 -14.52 9.94
C ALA A 340 12.03 -13.02 9.87
N VAL A 341 13.32 -12.69 9.85
CA VAL A 341 13.83 -11.35 9.54
C VAL A 341 14.72 -11.48 8.31
N LEU A 342 14.31 -10.86 7.22
CA LEU A 342 15.06 -10.88 5.96
C LEU A 342 16.01 -9.68 5.94
N GLU A 343 17.28 -9.98 5.99
CA GLU A 343 18.36 -9.00 5.98
C GLU A 343 19.07 -8.99 4.62
N GLY A 344 19.71 -7.88 4.26
CA GLY A 344 20.51 -7.80 3.04
C GLY A 344 20.30 -6.52 2.24
N HIS A 345 19.22 -5.75 2.47
CA HIS A 345 19.10 -4.40 1.95
C HIS A 345 20.04 -3.44 2.69
N LYS A 346 20.64 -2.50 1.93
CA LYS A 346 21.55 -1.47 2.47
C LYS A 346 20.79 -0.17 2.81
N GLY A 347 19.57 -0.02 2.33
CA GLY A 347 18.68 1.13 2.53
C GLY A 347 17.32 0.74 3.06
N PRO A 348 16.49 1.71 3.46
CA PRO A 348 15.09 1.51 3.84
C PRO A 348 14.29 0.72 2.81
N VAL A 349 13.52 -0.28 3.23
CA VAL A 349 12.62 -1.05 2.37
C VAL A 349 11.35 -0.24 2.17
N LYS A 350 11.13 0.22 0.93
CA LYS A 350 10.08 1.20 0.60
C LYS A 350 8.79 0.55 0.10
N CYS A 351 8.91 -0.58 -0.59
CA CYS A 351 7.77 -1.30 -1.16
C CYS A 351 8.01 -2.80 -1.14
N ILE A 352 6.94 -3.56 -1.02
CA ILE A 352 6.92 -5.01 -1.08
C ILE A 352 5.75 -5.46 -1.94
N ALA A 353 5.88 -6.63 -2.55
CA ALA A 353 4.80 -7.36 -3.18
C ALA A 353 5.03 -8.84 -2.95
N ALA A 354 4.03 -9.56 -2.49
CA ALA A 354 4.12 -10.98 -2.21
C ALA A 354 3.08 -11.76 -3.02
N ALA A 355 3.43 -12.98 -3.39
CA ALA A 355 2.52 -13.90 -4.04
C ALA A 355 2.75 -15.33 -3.57
N TYR A 356 1.69 -16.11 -3.64
CA TYR A 356 1.76 -17.55 -3.44
C TYR A 356 2.38 -18.22 -4.67
N ASP A 357 3.34 -19.13 -4.47
CA ASP A 357 3.95 -19.91 -5.56
C ASP A 357 3.15 -21.18 -5.81
N HIS A 358 2.24 -21.13 -6.77
CA HIS A 358 1.41 -22.26 -7.16
C HIS A 358 2.20 -23.38 -7.86
N ASN A 359 3.41 -23.10 -8.36
CA ASN A 359 4.20 -24.06 -9.14
C ASN A 359 5.00 -25.03 -8.26
N SER A 360 5.16 -24.76 -6.98
CA SER A 360 5.95 -25.59 -6.08
C SER A 360 5.18 -26.79 -5.48
N SER A 361 3.88 -26.90 -5.73
CA SER A 361 3.00 -27.90 -5.10
C SER A 361 3.09 -29.32 -5.70
N ALA A 362 3.91 -29.55 -6.74
CA ALA A 362 3.90 -30.82 -7.46
C ALA A 362 4.72 -31.97 -6.82
N ASN A 363 5.63 -31.72 -5.88
CA ASN A 363 6.57 -32.78 -5.48
C ASN A 363 6.97 -32.93 -4.01
N THR A 364 6.56 -32.10 -3.06
CA THR A 364 6.87 -32.39 -1.63
C THR A 364 5.86 -31.79 -0.67
N SER A 365 5.14 -32.67 0.05
CA SER A 365 4.64 -32.51 1.42
C SER A 365 4.40 -31.09 1.97
N ASN A 366 3.13 -30.70 2.15
CA ASN A 366 2.63 -29.77 3.18
C ASN A 366 3.43 -28.49 3.47
N ALA A 367 4.09 -27.85 2.49
CA ALA A 367 4.79 -26.60 2.70
C ALA A 367 4.19 -25.48 1.84
N LEU A 368 3.86 -24.36 2.48
CA LEU A 368 3.46 -23.13 1.80
C LEU A 368 4.70 -22.46 1.22
N THR A 369 4.76 -22.26 -0.09
CA THR A 369 5.83 -21.49 -0.73
C THR A 369 5.32 -20.14 -1.18
N CYS A 370 5.97 -19.07 -0.73
CA CYS A 370 5.67 -17.71 -1.15
C CYS A 370 6.89 -17.08 -1.81
N LEU A 371 6.64 -16.27 -2.84
CA LEU A 371 7.61 -15.36 -3.41
C LEU A 371 7.35 -13.96 -2.90
N LEU A 372 8.39 -13.30 -2.41
CA LEU A 372 8.32 -11.93 -1.92
C LEU A 372 9.34 -11.08 -2.68
N TYR A 373 8.88 -9.95 -3.16
CA TYR A 373 9.68 -8.93 -3.82
C TYR A 373 9.78 -7.72 -2.90
N SER A 374 10.99 -7.26 -2.61
CA SER A 374 11.22 -6.10 -1.75
C SER A 374 12.07 -5.06 -2.47
N GLY A 375 11.55 -3.84 -2.59
CA GLY A 375 12.24 -2.70 -3.18
C GLY A 375 12.72 -1.72 -2.12
N SER A 376 13.96 -1.24 -2.26
CA SER A 376 14.61 -0.41 -1.25
C SER A 376 15.17 0.88 -1.83
N LEU A 377 15.46 1.82 -0.94
CA LEU A 377 16.19 3.06 -1.27
C LEU A 377 17.66 2.83 -1.64
N ASP A 378 18.18 1.59 -1.50
CA ASP A 378 19.47 1.18 -2.03
C ASP A 378 19.47 0.93 -3.54
N CYS A 379 18.33 1.16 -4.19
CA CYS A 379 18.05 0.94 -5.60
C CYS A 379 17.94 -0.53 -6.01
N ASP A 380 18.09 -1.48 -5.11
CA ASP A 380 17.96 -2.90 -5.39
C ASP A 380 16.53 -3.39 -5.13
N ILE A 381 16.12 -4.39 -5.90
CA ILE A 381 14.95 -5.23 -5.63
C ILE A 381 15.48 -6.62 -5.33
N LYS A 382 15.09 -7.15 -4.16
CA LYS A 382 15.43 -8.51 -3.77
C LYS A 382 14.21 -9.42 -3.92
N VAL A 383 14.48 -10.61 -4.43
CA VAL A 383 13.48 -11.67 -4.58
C VAL A 383 13.79 -12.75 -3.55
N TRP A 384 12.80 -13.05 -2.72
CA TRP A 384 12.91 -14.00 -1.64
C TRP A 384 11.97 -15.17 -1.88
N LYS A 385 12.47 -16.38 -1.74
CA LYS A 385 11.66 -17.58 -1.70
C LYS A 385 11.52 -18.03 -0.25
N ILE A 386 10.30 -18.22 0.20
CA ILE A 386 9.94 -18.46 1.59
C ILE A 386 9.21 -19.80 1.63
N PHE A 387 9.73 -20.72 2.43
CA PHE A 387 9.14 -22.03 2.66
C PHE A 387 8.64 -22.08 4.10
N LEU A 388 7.38 -22.33 4.28
CA LEU A 388 6.76 -22.46 5.61
C LEU A 388 6.09 -23.83 5.70
N PRO A 389 6.41 -24.63 6.74
CA PRO A 389 5.66 -25.85 7.03
C PRO A 389 4.25 -25.47 7.49
N PHE A 390 3.27 -26.31 7.13
CA PHE A 390 1.91 -26.23 7.66
C PHE A 390 1.82 -26.71 9.09
#